data_e7812bf408ce4ccaf60289e287822872
#
_entry.id   e7812bf408ce4ccaf60289e287822872
#
_cell.length_a   1.000
_cell.length_b   1.000
_cell.length_c   1.000
_cell.angle_alpha   90.00
_cell.angle_beta   90.00
_cell.angle_gamma   90.00
#
_symmetry.space_group_name_H-M   'P 1'
#
loop_
_entity.id
_entity.type
_entity.pdbx_description
1 polymer ?
#
loop_
_entity_poly.entity_id
_entity_poly.type
_entity_poly.pdbx_seq_one_letter_code
_entity_poly.pdbx_strand_id
1 'polypeptide(L)'
;MLTYFPTPYPGEWWYSVLCRYHVRSGNQKYQTTIRELFSNRTTASIGALFPNSTIPRITAQLPDAIFNIRSIIWNNTLFPYYMRFYTEAEKTDSLCRLERGESTVITSIRRLGDSANWRPRYCPLCVTEDRQRYGEAYWHIVHQVPLMRVCPTHNCLLHRVSDSPQSRLNYIFLPLDSLDVNCFGGDCEPATWDLALSCILAEYQELPISKGITVGHNNLATILGNMGYGVIQKNSPYVILDARRLYADLKQFFGPDLIAQVFGGKDPLCHINRLGKWSIRSPERYALLQCFAGVRSYLVFDPVPEMDKYHKMLEEMAKTDRCWTKKQVQVQLNVTASQLDILIEKFNLSPFWRQTGTAEKERPHRVQCRFSKYEYQKYKEAFESSGYHYDSDFVRHCVLSYISQED
;
A
#
# COMPACT_ATOMS: atom_id res chain seq x y z
N MET A 1 15.19 4.20 34.12
CA MET A 1 13.77 4.62 34.05
C MET A 1 13.75 6.13 33.90
N LEU A 2 13.06 6.65 32.88
CA LEU A 2 12.93 8.09 32.71
C LEU A 2 11.93 8.62 33.75
N THR A 3 12.24 9.70 34.43
CA THR A 3 11.38 10.31 35.45
C THR A 3 10.25 11.14 34.84
N TYR A 4 10.44 11.59 33.62
CA TYR A 4 9.49 12.36 32.83
C TYR A 4 9.62 12.01 31.36
N PHE A 5 8.50 11.95 30.63
CA PHE A 5 8.47 11.90 29.18
C PHE A 5 7.13 12.48 28.68
N PRO A 6 7.12 13.33 27.65
CA PRO A 6 5.87 13.97 27.18
C PRO A 6 4.97 12.95 26.47
N THR A 7 3.70 12.94 26.84
CA THR A 7 2.69 12.14 26.13
C THR A 7 2.54 12.68 24.70
N PRO A 8 2.52 11.81 23.67
CA PRO A 8 2.29 12.25 22.29
C PRO A 8 0.94 12.93 22.13
N TYR A 9 0.89 14.01 21.36
CA TYR A 9 -0.35 14.61 20.91
C TYR A 9 -0.97 13.78 19.75
N PRO A 10 -2.26 13.94 19.45
CA PRO A 10 -2.91 13.26 18.34
C PRO A 10 -2.20 13.51 17.01
N GLY A 11 -1.79 12.45 16.32
CA GLY A 11 -1.08 12.56 15.04
C GLY A 11 0.30 13.22 15.10
N GLU A 12 0.89 13.35 16.29
CA GLU A 12 2.23 13.92 16.45
C GLU A 12 3.29 12.94 15.92
N TRP A 13 4.23 13.45 15.12
CA TRP A 13 5.39 12.67 14.69
C TRP A 13 6.30 12.34 15.90
N TRP A 14 6.76 11.08 16.00
CA TRP A 14 7.62 10.65 17.12
C TRP A 14 8.83 11.55 17.35
N TYR A 15 9.44 12.03 16.27
CA TYR A 15 10.52 13.03 16.35
C TYR A 15 10.10 14.29 17.11
N SER A 16 8.88 14.78 16.92
CA SER A 16 8.33 15.94 17.63
C SER A 16 8.25 15.70 19.13
N VAL A 17 7.80 14.50 19.53
CA VAL A 17 7.77 14.11 20.96
C VAL A 17 9.16 14.18 21.58
N LEU A 18 10.19 13.73 20.84
CA LEU A 18 11.59 13.80 21.29
C LEU A 18 12.10 15.24 21.37
N CYS A 19 11.68 16.10 20.44
CA CYS A 19 12.00 17.54 20.50
C CYS A 19 11.39 18.19 21.74
N ARG A 20 10.14 17.88 22.07
CA ARG A 20 9.46 18.37 23.28
C ARG A 20 10.14 17.85 24.55
N TYR A 21 10.57 16.60 24.57
CA TYR A 21 11.38 16.05 25.66
C TYR A 21 12.68 16.85 25.85
N HIS A 22 13.42 17.11 24.77
CA HIS A 22 14.66 17.87 24.80
C HIS A 22 14.46 19.28 25.40
N VAL A 23 13.45 20.02 24.95
CA VAL A 23 13.13 21.34 25.49
C VAL A 23 12.80 21.29 26.98
N ARG A 24 11.92 20.36 27.36
CA ARG A 24 11.44 20.26 28.76
C ARG A 24 12.45 19.64 29.72
N SER A 25 13.46 18.89 29.23
CA SER A 25 14.57 18.40 30.04
C SER A 25 15.55 19.51 30.42
N GLY A 26 15.50 20.68 29.78
CA GLY A 26 16.44 21.76 29.99
C GLY A 26 17.84 21.51 29.44
N ASN A 27 18.05 20.43 28.72
CA ASN A 27 19.32 20.08 28.13
C ASN A 27 19.69 21.03 26.98
N GLN A 28 20.81 21.71 27.09
CA GLN A 28 21.30 22.60 26.03
C GLN A 28 21.97 21.85 24.88
N LYS A 29 22.50 20.67 25.14
CA LYS A 29 23.28 19.89 24.16
C LYS A 29 22.51 18.64 23.73
N TYR A 30 22.40 18.42 22.39
CA TYR A 30 21.84 17.21 21.81
C TYR A 30 22.37 15.92 22.46
N GLN A 31 23.70 15.82 22.65
CA GLN A 31 24.35 14.62 23.17
C GLN A 31 23.89 14.28 24.59
N THR A 32 23.56 15.27 25.40
CA THR A 32 23.06 15.04 26.78
C THR A 32 21.71 14.34 26.72
N THR A 33 20.79 14.87 25.95
CA THR A 33 19.47 14.25 25.75
C THR A 33 19.57 12.86 25.15
N ILE A 34 20.44 12.65 24.16
CA ILE A 34 20.65 11.31 23.58
C ILE A 34 21.20 10.31 24.60
N ARG A 35 22.10 10.71 25.49
CA ARG A 35 22.60 9.82 26.57
C ARG A 35 21.50 9.47 27.57
N GLU A 36 20.65 10.43 27.92
CA GLU A 36 19.50 10.18 28.80
C GLU A 36 18.52 9.17 28.18
N LEU A 37 18.16 9.38 26.90
CA LEU A 37 17.17 8.54 26.21
C LEU A 37 17.72 7.14 25.86
N PHE A 38 19.03 7.01 25.55
CA PHE A 38 19.58 5.81 24.93
C PHE A 38 20.80 5.22 25.66
N SER A 39 21.04 5.59 26.90
CA SER A 39 22.11 5.06 27.78
C SER A 39 23.46 4.87 27.05
N ASN A 40 24.42 5.75 27.30
CA ASN A 40 25.78 5.69 26.75
C ASN A 40 25.96 5.83 25.22
N ARG A 41 24.89 6.14 24.46
CA ARG A 41 25.02 6.48 23.05
C ARG A 41 25.23 7.98 22.87
N THR A 42 25.94 8.33 21.80
CA THR A 42 26.18 9.73 21.43
C THR A 42 25.37 10.12 20.18
N THR A 43 24.81 9.14 19.46
CA THR A 43 24.02 9.34 18.25
C THR A 43 22.86 8.36 18.17
N ALA A 44 21.75 8.81 17.61
CA ALA A 44 20.57 8.00 17.32
C ALA A 44 19.81 8.60 16.13
N SER A 45 19.19 7.75 15.32
CA SER A 45 18.35 8.20 14.18
C SER A 45 16.99 8.65 14.67
N ILE A 46 16.93 9.80 15.35
CA ILE A 46 15.71 10.33 15.96
C ILE A 46 14.72 10.91 14.95
N GLY A 47 15.21 11.46 13.82
CA GLY A 47 14.39 12.08 12.76
C GLY A 47 13.81 11.09 11.73
N ALA A 48 13.76 9.79 12.06
CA ALA A 48 13.22 8.80 11.15
C ALA A 48 11.69 8.91 11.03
N LEU A 49 11.18 8.86 9.80
CA LEU A 49 9.75 8.83 9.51
C LEU A 49 9.15 7.43 9.71
N PHE A 50 9.93 6.41 9.39
CA PHE A 50 9.56 5.01 9.60
C PHE A 50 10.10 4.53 10.96
N PRO A 51 9.39 3.63 11.67
CA PRO A 51 9.82 3.12 12.96
C PRO A 51 11.22 2.50 12.90
N ASN A 52 11.99 2.73 13.94
CA ASN A 52 13.31 2.14 14.12
C ASN A 52 13.56 1.72 15.58
N SER A 53 14.74 1.24 15.88
CA SER A 53 15.11 0.77 17.22
C SER A 53 15.13 1.86 18.32
N THR A 54 14.87 3.13 18.00
CA THR A 54 14.76 4.19 19.01
C THR A 54 13.48 4.07 19.81
N ILE A 55 12.37 3.67 19.16
CA ILE A 55 11.06 3.54 19.81
C ILE A 55 11.09 2.49 20.93
N PRO A 56 11.42 1.20 20.68
CA PRO A 56 11.40 0.18 21.73
C PRO A 56 12.38 0.49 22.88
N ARG A 57 13.50 1.17 22.59
CA ARG A 57 14.47 1.54 23.65
C ARG A 57 13.95 2.60 24.59
N ILE A 58 13.15 3.53 24.11
CA ILE A 58 12.54 4.56 24.96
C ILE A 58 11.33 3.97 25.67
N THR A 59 10.42 3.29 24.96
CA THR A 59 9.21 2.73 25.55
C THR A 59 9.50 1.70 26.64
N ALA A 60 10.58 0.92 26.54
CA ALA A 60 11.01 0.01 27.59
C ALA A 60 11.36 0.71 28.94
N GLN A 61 11.53 2.03 28.95
CA GLN A 61 11.82 2.83 30.13
C GLN A 61 10.58 3.57 30.66
N LEU A 62 9.43 3.42 30.01
CA LEU A 62 8.19 4.15 30.26
C LEU A 62 7.04 3.19 30.63
N PRO A 63 5.99 3.67 31.32
CA PRO A 63 4.81 2.86 31.61
C PRO A 63 4.07 2.45 30.33
N ASP A 64 3.91 1.16 30.09
CA ASP A 64 3.25 0.62 28.90
C ASP A 64 1.77 1.04 28.76
N ALA A 65 1.09 1.25 29.90
CA ALA A 65 -0.29 1.73 29.91
C ALA A 65 -0.48 3.09 29.22
N ILE A 66 0.57 3.93 29.18
CA ILE A 66 0.54 5.27 28.56
C ILE A 66 1.31 5.27 27.23
N PHE A 67 2.42 4.54 27.18
CA PHE A 67 3.37 4.55 26.07
C PHE A 67 3.44 3.18 25.38
N ASN A 68 2.26 2.64 25.00
CA ASN A 68 2.20 1.38 24.28
C ASN A 68 2.93 1.47 22.95
N ILE A 69 3.91 0.59 22.76
CA ILE A 69 4.80 0.63 21.60
C ILE A 69 4.05 0.47 20.27
N ARG A 70 3.02 -0.38 20.21
CA ARG A 70 2.21 -0.56 18.99
C ARG A 70 1.45 0.69 18.65
N SER A 71 0.86 1.33 19.66
CA SER A 71 0.15 2.59 19.50
C SER A 71 1.07 3.69 18.99
N ILE A 72 2.30 3.79 19.51
CA ILE A 72 3.29 4.77 19.07
C ILE A 72 3.72 4.49 17.62
N ILE A 73 4.05 3.24 17.29
CA ILE A 73 4.42 2.86 15.92
C ILE A 73 3.29 3.24 14.95
N TRP A 74 2.05 2.99 15.35
CA TRP A 74 0.89 3.23 14.51
C TRP A 74 0.54 4.71 14.35
N ASN A 75 0.50 5.46 15.45
CA ASN A 75 -0.03 6.81 15.45
C ASN A 75 1.04 7.90 15.20
N ASN A 76 2.31 7.60 15.49
CA ASN A 76 3.37 8.61 15.53
C ASN A 76 4.47 8.39 14.47
N THR A 77 4.26 7.46 13.53
CA THR A 77 5.20 7.16 12.45
C THR A 77 4.48 6.92 11.13
N LEU A 78 5.20 6.86 10.01
CA LEU A 78 4.63 6.51 8.70
C LEU A 78 4.47 4.99 8.50
N PHE A 79 4.45 4.19 9.57
CA PHE A 79 4.21 2.74 9.48
C PHE A 79 2.88 2.40 8.80
N PRO A 80 1.71 3.00 9.20
CA PRO A 80 0.43 2.70 8.56
C PRO A 80 0.44 2.97 7.06
N TYR A 81 0.98 4.12 6.67
CA TYR A 81 1.07 4.54 5.28
C TYR A 81 1.83 3.53 4.42
N TYR A 82 3.03 3.14 4.82
CA TYR A 82 3.83 2.20 4.05
C TYR A 82 3.31 0.76 4.10
N MET A 83 2.67 0.36 5.20
CA MET A 83 2.13 -0.99 5.38
C MET A 83 0.71 -1.16 4.82
N ARG A 84 0.10 -0.10 4.30
CA ARG A 84 -1.29 -0.12 3.78
C ARG A 84 -1.54 -1.21 2.74
N PHE A 85 -0.56 -1.49 1.91
CA PHE A 85 -0.64 -2.44 0.80
C PHE A 85 0.06 -3.78 1.08
N TYR A 86 0.24 -4.12 2.35
CA TYR A 86 0.78 -5.39 2.81
C TYR A 86 -0.31 -6.25 3.44
N THR A 87 -0.11 -7.56 3.46
CA THR A 87 -1.04 -8.51 4.10
C THR A 87 -1.03 -8.34 5.62
N GLU A 88 -2.09 -8.80 6.29
CA GLU A 88 -2.17 -8.75 7.75
C GLU A 88 -1.04 -9.54 8.43
N ALA A 89 -0.64 -10.67 7.84
CA ALA A 89 0.50 -11.44 8.34
C ALA A 89 1.82 -10.65 8.25
N GLU A 90 2.07 -9.96 7.12
CA GLU A 90 3.27 -9.13 6.95
C GLU A 90 3.27 -7.91 7.88
N LYS A 91 2.11 -7.29 8.10
CA LYS A 91 1.96 -6.18 9.06
C LYS A 91 2.26 -6.64 10.48
N THR A 92 1.68 -7.77 10.89
CA THR A 92 1.89 -8.36 12.22
C THR A 92 3.33 -8.77 12.45
N ASP A 93 3.97 -9.48 11.48
CA ASP A 93 5.39 -9.83 11.58
C ASP A 93 6.27 -8.59 11.71
N SER A 94 6.00 -7.56 10.90
CA SER A 94 6.74 -6.30 10.95
C SER A 94 6.60 -5.58 12.29
N LEU A 95 5.39 -5.55 12.87
CA LEU A 95 5.17 -4.98 14.20
C LEU A 95 5.93 -5.76 15.28
N CYS A 96 5.83 -7.09 15.29
CA CYS A 96 6.54 -7.93 16.26
C CYS A 96 8.08 -7.76 16.20
N ARG A 97 8.64 -7.57 15.00
CA ARG A 97 10.06 -7.28 14.82
C ARG A 97 10.45 -5.90 15.34
N LEU A 98 9.64 -4.89 15.03
CA LEU A 98 9.87 -3.52 15.53
C LEU A 98 9.80 -3.45 17.05
N GLU A 99 8.88 -4.17 17.69
CA GLU A 99 8.77 -4.27 19.15
C GLU A 99 10.05 -4.84 19.77
N ARG A 100 10.70 -5.80 19.12
CA ARG A 100 11.97 -6.37 19.57
C ARG A 100 13.19 -5.52 19.23
N GLY A 101 12.97 -4.37 18.56
CA GLY A 101 14.06 -3.49 18.13
C GLY A 101 14.87 -4.04 16.96
N GLU A 102 14.33 -5.04 16.26
CA GLU A 102 14.93 -5.60 15.06
C GLU A 102 14.72 -4.67 13.86
N SER A 103 15.68 -4.67 12.94
CA SER A 103 15.48 -4.03 11.65
C SER A 103 14.44 -4.83 10.87
N THR A 104 13.45 -4.13 10.32
CA THR A 104 12.42 -4.79 9.54
C THR A 104 12.92 -5.24 8.18
N VAL A 105 12.27 -6.26 7.62
CA VAL A 105 12.44 -6.72 6.23
C VAL A 105 12.09 -5.61 5.21
N ILE A 106 11.53 -4.50 5.68
CA ILE A 106 11.06 -3.37 4.87
C ILE A 106 12.21 -2.43 4.47
N THR A 107 13.45 -2.88 4.55
CA THR A 107 14.60 -2.16 3.96
C THR A 107 14.48 -1.99 2.44
N SER A 108 13.59 -2.75 1.79
CA SER A 108 13.31 -2.66 0.35
C SER A 108 12.19 -1.68 -0.04
N ILE A 109 11.51 -1.07 0.93
CA ILE A 109 10.57 0.02 0.62
C ILE A 109 11.41 1.18 0.10
N ARG A 110 11.39 1.38 -1.21
CA ARG A 110 11.89 2.61 -1.83
C ARG A 110 10.99 3.75 -1.35
N ARG A 111 11.45 4.46 -0.33
CA ARG A 111 10.77 5.61 0.21
C ARG A 111 11.02 6.78 -0.73
N LEU A 112 10.01 7.25 -1.41
CA LEU A 112 10.08 8.49 -2.19
C LEU A 112 10.45 9.70 -1.31
N GLY A 113 10.22 9.60 0.00
CA GLY A 113 10.59 10.62 0.97
C GLY A 113 12.04 10.57 1.47
N ASP A 114 12.81 9.53 1.20
CA ASP A 114 14.21 9.37 1.66
C ASP A 114 15.22 10.11 0.75
N SER A 115 14.78 11.08 -0.02
CA SER A 115 15.72 11.91 -0.78
C SER A 115 16.53 12.80 0.17
N ALA A 116 17.81 13.01 -0.14
CA ALA A 116 18.70 13.92 0.60
C ALA A 116 18.13 15.35 0.75
N ASN A 117 17.15 15.68 -0.08
CA ASN A 117 16.47 16.97 -0.13
C ASN A 117 15.13 17.02 0.60
N TRP A 118 14.72 15.94 1.26
CA TRP A 118 13.48 15.97 2.03
C TRP A 118 13.60 16.95 3.21
N ARG A 119 12.55 17.70 3.45
CA ARG A 119 12.44 18.71 4.52
C ARG A 119 11.15 18.49 5.30
N PRO A 120 11.15 18.69 6.65
CA PRO A 120 9.94 18.67 7.44
C PRO A 120 8.94 19.73 6.93
N ARG A 121 7.66 19.35 6.99
CA ARG A 121 6.56 20.19 6.52
C ARG A 121 5.58 20.47 7.64
N TYR A 122 4.99 21.64 7.60
CA TYR A 122 3.94 22.08 8.54
C TYR A 122 2.88 22.90 7.83
N CYS A 123 1.70 22.97 8.44
CA CYS A 123 0.62 23.84 8.05
C CYS A 123 0.57 25.04 9.02
N PRO A 124 0.62 26.29 8.55
CA PRO A 124 0.58 27.46 9.43
C PRO A 124 -0.70 27.54 10.28
N LEU A 125 -1.83 27.09 9.73
CA LEU A 125 -3.11 27.08 10.44
C LEU A 125 -3.13 25.98 11.52
N CYS A 126 -2.59 24.77 11.26
CA CYS A 126 -2.41 23.77 12.30
C CYS A 126 -1.53 24.30 13.44
N VAL A 127 -0.44 25.00 13.13
CA VAL A 127 0.42 25.63 14.16
C VAL A 127 -0.36 26.58 15.06
N THR A 128 -1.24 27.37 14.48
CA THR A 128 -2.08 28.30 15.25
C THR A 128 -3.08 27.56 16.14
N GLU A 129 -3.74 26.53 15.60
CA GLU A 129 -4.70 25.72 16.34
C GLU A 129 -4.01 24.90 17.46
N ASP A 130 -2.85 24.34 17.19
CA ASP A 130 -2.06 23.60 18.19
C ASP A 130 -1.68 24.48 19.38
N ARG A 131 -1.20 25.70 19.09
CA ARG A 131 -0.87 26.68 20.15
C ARG A 131 -2.09 27.06 20.98
N GLN A 132 -3.26 27.24 20.34
CA GLN A 132 -4.49 27.53 21.06
C GLN A 132 -4.96 26.36 21.93
N ARG A 133 -4.81 25.13 21.44
CA ARG A 133 -5.34 23.94 22.10
C ARG A 133 -4.39 23.34 23.13
N TYR A 134 -3.10 23.34 22.86
CA TYR A 134 -2.08 22.62 23.64
C TYR A 134 -1.03 23.55 24.25
N GLY A 135 -1.03 24.82 23.90
CA GLY A 135 -0.03 25.79 24.34
C GLY A 135 1.30 25.75 23.58
N GLU A 136 1.47 24.81 22.67
CA GLU A 136 2.67 24.64 21.84
C GLU A 136 2.33 23.96 20.51
N ALA A 137 3.07 24.30 19.46
CA ALA A 137 2.93 23.66 18.15
C ALA A 137 3.81 22.40 18.04
N TYR A 138 3.38 21.42 17.26
CA TYR A 138 4.10 20.17 17.07
C TYR A 138 4.11 19.70 15.61
N TRP A 139 5.03 18.83 15.24
CA TRP A 139 5.12 18.25 13.91
C TRP A 139 4.06 17.16 13.72
N HIS A 140 3.09 17.39 12.83
CA HIS A 140 2.11 16.37 12.46
C HIS A 140 2.74 15.33 11.53
N ILE A 141 2.53 14.04 11.85
CA ILE A 141 3.06 12.95 11.02
C ILE A 141 2.41 12.92 9.63
N VAL A 142 1.14 13.27 9.52
CA VAL A 142 0.40 13.30 8.25
C VAL A 142 1.02 14.29 7.27
N HIS A 143 1.51 15.44 7.73
CA HIS A 143 2.20 16.39 6.87
C HIS A 143 3.51 15.86 6.29
N GLN A 144 4.07 14.80 6.87
CA GLN A 144 5.33 14.19 6.44
C GLN A 144 5.11 13.09 5.38
N VAL A 145 3.88 12.74 5.06
CA VAL A 145 3.55 11.72 4.04
C VAL A 145 4.10 12.16 2.67
N PRO A 146 4.83 11.29 1.96
CA PRO A 146 5.35 11.62 0.63
C PRO A 146 4.28 12.18 -0.31
N LEU A 147 4.64 13.07 -1.20
CA LEU A 147 3.79 13.77 -2.16
C LEU A 147 2.73 14.71 -1.57
N MET A 148 2.54 14.76 -0.26
CA MET A 148 1.61 15.70 0.35
C MET A 148 2.12 17.15 0.20
N ARG A 149 1.36 17.98 -0.47
CA ARG A 149 1.68 19.40 -0.71
C ARG A 149 0.74 20.35 0.00
N VAL A 150 -0.48 19.91 0.26
CA VAL A 150 -1.56 20.69 0.85
C VAL A 150 -1.98 20.04 2.16
N CYS A 151 -2.33 20.84 3.17
CA CYS A 151 -2.92 20.33 4.39
C CYS A 151 -4.33 19.78 4.10
N PRO A 152 -4.61 18.49 4.42
CA PRO A 152 -5.92 17.91 4.16
C PRO A 152 -7.05 18.55 4.97
N THR A 153 -6.73 19.18 6.11
CA THR A 153 -7.69 19.83 6.99
C THR A 153 -7.96 21.28 6.56
N HIS A 154 -6.90 22.03 6.25
CA HIS A 154 -7.00 23.49 6.03
C HIS A 154 -6.94 23.92 4.56
N ASN A 155 -6.71 22.99 3.66
CA ASN A 155 -6.60 23.26 2.21
C ASN A 155 -5.60 24.39 1.88
N CYS A 156 -4.50 24.45 2.62
CA CYS A 156 -3.42 25.40 2.36
C CYS A 156 -2.12 24.65 2.08
N LEU A 157 -1.21 25.28 1.33
CA LEU A 157 0.10 24.69 1.05
C LEU A 157 0.88 24.45 2.34
N LEU A 158 1.53 23.29 2.40
CA LEU A 158 2.45 22.97 3.47
C LEU A 158 3.76 23.71 3.27
N HIS A 159 4.20 24.39 4.32
CA HIS A 159 5.49 25.07 4.35
C HIS A 159 6.62 24.08 4.65
N ARG A 160 7.80 24.33 4.13
CA ARG A 160 9.01 23.53 4.34
C ARG A 160 10.04 24.31 5.11
N VAL A 161 10.74 23.66 6.00
CA VAL A 161 11.88 24.27 6.67
C VAL A 161 13.06 24.34 5.71
N SER A 162 13.55 25.55 5.41
CA SER A 162 14.56 25.80 4.36
C SER A 162 15.91 25.15 4.66
N ASP A 163 16.37 25.16 5.92
CA ASP A 163 17.77 24.92 6.27
C ASP A 163 18.06 23.60 6.97
N SER A 164 17.07 22.74 7.17
CA SER A 164 17.24 21.49 7.91
C SER A 164 16.89 20.27 7.08
N PRO A 165 17.83 19.73 6.28
CA PRO A 165 17.63 18.44 5.60
C PRO A 165 17.41 17.32 6.60
N GLN A 166 16.63 16.29 6.23
CA GLN A 166 16.35 15.14 7.08
C GLN A 166 17.60 14.52 7.71
N SER A 167 18.72 14.50 6.98
CA SER A 167 20.00 14.00 7.49
C SER A 167 20.47 14.74 8.76
N ARG A 168 20.14 16.02 8.89
CA ARG A 168 20.45 16.80 10.10
C ARG A 168 19.51 16.53 11.27
N LEU A 169 18.25 16.16 10.99
CA LEU A 169 17.28 15.86 12.06
C LEU A 169 17.70 14.67 12.93
N ASN A 170 18.60 13.83 12.46
CA ASN A 170 19.20 12.77 13.27
C ASN A 170 20.16 13.29 14.34
N TYR A 171 20.57 14.55 14.28
CA TYR A 171 21.59 15.14 15.14
C TYR A 171 21.16 16.45 15.79
N ILE A 172 19.94 16.90 15.57
CA ILE A 172 19.37 18.11 16.16
C ILE A 172 17.94 17.85 16.63
N PHE A 173 17.55 18.51 17.69
CA PHE A 173 16.15 18.64 18.07
C PHE A 173 15.64 19.99 17.54
N LEU A 174 14.69 19.98 16.65
CA LEU A 174 14.09 21.15 16.03
C LEU A 174 12.60 21.21 16.41
N PRO A 175 12.24 21.79 17.55
CA PRO A 175 10.83 21.96 17.91
C PRO A 175 10.13 22.89 16.91
N LEU A 176 8.93 22.51 16.47
CA LEU A 176 8.18 23.36 15.53
C LEU A 176 7.87 24.71 16.13
N ASP A 177 7.60 24.75 17.43
CA ASP A 177 7.23 25.98 18.13
C ASP A 177 8.39 26.98 18.26
N SER A 178 9.65 26.56 18.09
CA SER A 178 10.82 27.42 18.06
C SER A 178 11.08 28.10 16.72
N LEU A 179 10.31 27.75 15.68
CA LEU A 179 10.47 28.32 14.34
C LEU A 179 9.63 29.58 14.19
N ASP A 180 10.18 30.56 13.48
CA ASP A 180 9.40 31.70 13.00
C ASP A 180 8.53 31.25 11.81
N VAL A 181 7.31 30.85 12.12
CA VAL A 181 6.35 30.34 11.16
C VAL A 181 5.76 31.38 10.20
N ASN A 182 6.04 32.65 10.39
CA ASN A 182 5.49 33.75 9.59
C ASN A 182 6.32 34.03 8.31
N CYS A 183 7.47 33.43 8.14
CA CYS A 183 8.45 33.86 7.13
C CYS A 183 8.47 33.06 5.81
N PHE A 184 7.62 32.07 5.61
CA PHE A 184 7.79 31.16 4.47
C PHE A 184 6.51 31.02 3.62
N GLY A 185 6.18 32.08 2.88
CA GLY A 185 5.25 32.02 1.77
C GLY A 185 5.94 31.38 0.55
N GLY A 186 5.53 30.20 0.14
CA GLY A 186 5.92 29.71 -1.18
C GLY A 186 4.92 30.22 -2.22
N ASP A 187 5.42 30.84 -3.29
CA ASP A 187 4.64 31.46 -4.37
C ASP A 187 3.94 30.46 -5.32
N CYS A 188 3.75 29.20 -4.92
CA CYS A 188 3.09 28.22 -5.76
C CYS A 188 1.63 28.04 -5.34
N GLU A 189 0.71 28.33 -6.25
CA GLU A 189 -0.69 27.93 -6.06
C GLU A 189 -0.85 26.43 -6.07
N PRO A 190 -1.76 25.87 -5.23
CA PRO A 190 -2.11 24.46 -5.28
C PRO A 190 -2.66 24.09 -6.66
N ALA A 191 -2.24 22.94 -7.20
CA ALA A 191 -2.90 22.37 -8.36
C ALA A 191 -4.32 21.90 -7.99
N THR A 192 -5.21 21.83 -8.97
CA THR A 192 -6.62 21.44 -8.74
C THR A 192 -6.78 20.06 -8.09
N TRP A 193 -5.82 19.16 -8.29
CA TRP A 193 -5.80 17.81 -7.73
C TRP A 193 -5.05 17.69 -6.39
N ASP A 194 -4.31 18.73 -5.95
CA ASP A 194 -3.45 18.66 -4.74
C ASP A 194 -4.25 18.33 -3.47
N LEU A 195 -5.42 18.93 -3.28
CA LEU A 195 -6.27 18.65 -2.12
C LEU A 195 -6.79 17.22 -2.16
N ALA A 196 -7.30 16.77 -3.30
CA ALA A 196 -7.83 15.41 -3.45
C ALA A 196 -6.74 14.36 -3.19
N LEU A 197 -5.54 14.57 -3.74
CA LEU A 197 -4.39 13.70 -3.48
C LEU A 197 -3.99 13.72 -2.01
N SER A 198 -3.94 14.90 -1.37
CA SER A 198 -3.57 15.03 0.04
C SER A 198 -4.58 14.36 0.96
N CYS A 199 -5.87 14.43 0.68
CA CYS A 199 -6.89 13.70 1.43
C CYS A 199 -6.71 12.19 1.30
N ILE A 200 -6.45 11.67 0.10
CA ILE A 200 -6.17 10.23 -0.13
C ILE A 200 -4.93 9.78 0.66
N LEU A 201 -3.86 10.56 0.60
CA LEU A 201 -2.62 10.27 1.32
C LEU A 201 -2.80 10.28 2.84
N ALA A 202 -3.63 11.21 3.36
CA ALA A 202 -4.00 11.25 4.77
C ALA A 202 -4.84 10.02 5.17
N GLU A 203 -5.83 9.64 4.36
CA GLU A 203 -6.61 8.43 4.57
C GLU A 203 -5.71 7.17 4.62
N TYR A 204 -4.66 7.09 3.79
CA TYR A 204 -3.71 5.97 3.83
C TYR A 204 -2.91 5.91 5.15
N GLN A 205 -2.66 7.06 5.76
CA GLN A 205 -2.00 7.16 7.06
C GLN A 205 -2.96 6.86 8.23
N GLU A 206 -4.17 7.37 8.19
CA GLU A 206 -5.08 7.45 9.33
C GLU A 206 -6.10 6.30 9.43
N LEU A 207 -6.45 5.67 8.29
CA LEU A 207 -7.40 4.55 8.30
C LEU A 207 -6.92 3.39 9.18
N PRO A 208 -7.83 2.69 9.88
CA PRO A 208 -7.49 1.53 10.68
C PRO A 208 -6.67 0.48 9.93
N ILE A 209 -5.87 -0.31 10.65
CA ILE A 209 -5.00 -1.35 10.08
C ILE A 209 -5.78 -2.39 9.27
N SER A 210 -6.99 -2.70 9.73
CA SER A 210 -7.92 -3.63 9.07
C SER A 210 -8.41 -3.13 7.70
N LYS A 211 -8.28 -1.82 7.43
CA LYS A 211 -8.58 -1.22 6.13
C LYS A 211 -7.32 -1.19 5.29
N GLY A 212 -7.13 -2.18 4.48
CA GLY A 212 -5.99 -2.27 3.56
C GLY A 212 -6.34 -3.15 2.38
N ILE A 213 -5.55 -3.05 1.31
CA ILE A 213 -5.69 -3.96 0.18
C ILE A 213 -5.12 -5.31 0.61
N THR A 214 -5.97 -6.32 0.68
CA THR A 214 -5.52 -7.70 0.73
C THR A 214 -5.00 -8.11 -0.65
N VAL A 215 -4.00 -8.99 -0.66
CA VAL A 215 -3.47 -9.55 -1.92
C VAL A 215 -4.64 -10.15 -2.70
N GLY A 216 -4.86 -9.66 -3.92
CA GLY A 216 -5.96 -10.11 -4.78
C GLY A 216 -7.15 -9.14 -4.90
N HIS A 217 -7.29 -8.16 -4.04
CA HIS A 217 -8.29 -7.10 -4.18
C HIS A 217 -7.71 -5.92 -4.93
N ASN A 218 -8.20 -5.72 -6.12
CA ASN A 218 -7.81 -4.55 -6.88
C ASN A 218 -9.01 -3.88 -7.56
N ASN A 219 -9.88 -3.31 -6.70
CA ASN A 219 -11.02 -2.52 -7.19
C ASN A 219 -10.55 -1.37 -8.08
N LEU A 220 -9.38 -0.82 -7.84
CA LEU A 220 -8.83 0.28 -8.63
C LEU A 220 -8.58 -0.13 -10.09
N ALA A 221 -8.07 -1.34 -10.32
CA ALA A 221 -7.92 -1.85 -11.70
C ALA A 221 -9.26 -2.01 -12.42
N THR A 222 -10.29 -2.47 -11.71
CA THR A 222 -11.64 -2.58 -12.23
C THR A 222 -12.25 -1.21 -12.51
N ILE A 223 -12.08 -0.26 -11.59
CA ILE A 223 -12.56 1.12 -11.76
C ILE A 223 -11.91 1.77 -13.00
N LEU A 224 -10.59 1.69 -13.12
CA LEU A 224 -9.87 2.21 -14.28
C LEU A 224 -10.27 1.48 -15.57
N GLY A 225 -10.49 0.18 -15.50
CA GLY A 225 -11.02 -0.60 -16.62
C GLY A 225 -12.37 -0.08 -17.12
N ASN A 226 -13.28 0.21 -16.18
CA ASN A 226 -14.61 0.76 -16.47
C ASN A 226 -14.56 2.21 -17.00
N MET A 227 -13.50 2.96 -16.66
CA MET A 227 -13.23 4.29 -17.24
C MET A 227 -12.73 4.23 -18.70
N GLY A 228 -12.64 3.05 -19.28
CA GLY A 228 -12.24 2.84 -20.67
C GLY A 228 -10.76 2.50 -20.87
N TYR A 229 -10.02 2.25 -19.79
CA TYR A 229 -8.63 1.75 -19.87
C TYR A 229 -8.55 0.23 -19.90
N GLY A 230 -9.69 -0.48 -19.81
CA GLY A 230 -9.75 -1.94 -19.87
C GLY A 230 -9.45 -2.48 -21.26
N VAL A 231 -8.56 -3.46 -21.34
CA VAL A 231 -8.30 -4.22 -22.57
C VAL A 231 -8.94 -5.60 -22.44
N ILE A 232 -9.84 -5.93 -23.37
CA ILE A 232 -10.52 -7.22 -23.38
C ILE A 232 -9.54 -8.31 -23.84
N GLN A 233 -9.14 -9.18 -22.91
CA GLN A 233 -8.44 -10.42 -23.26
C GLN A 233 -9.34 -11.61 -23.00
N LYS A 234 -9.62 -12.41 -24.04
CA LYS A 234 -10.57 -13.53 -24.01
C LYS A 234 -10.28 -14.60 -22.92
N ASN A 235 -9.06 -14.68 -22.41
CA ASN A 235 -8.63 -15.75 -21.49
C ASN A 235 -8.00 -15.26 -20.17
N SER A 236 -8.12 -13.98 -19.82
CA SER A 236 -7.56 -13.47 -18.55
C SER A 236 -8.67 -13.29 -17.50
N PRO A 237 -8.49 -13.83 -16.27
CA PRO A 237 -9.39 -13.54 -15.15
C PRO A 237 -9.16 -12.15 -14.55
N TYR A 238 -8.13 -11.44 -15.01
CA TYR A 238 -7.71 -10.16 -14.47
C TYR A 238 -8.09 -9.03 -15.44
N VAL A 239 -8.42 -7.87 -14.90
CA VAL A 239 -8.54 -6.65 -15.68
C VAL A 239 -7.14 -6.29 -16.18
N ILE A 240 -7.01 -6.23 -17.50
CA ILE A 240 -5.77 -5.76 -18.14
C ILE A 240 -6.02 -4.33 -18.57
N LEU A 241 -5.10 -3.45 -18.23
CA LEU A 241 -5.19 -2.03 -18.55
C LEU A 241 -4.32 -1.69 -19.76
N ASP A 242 -4.80 -0.77 -20.58
CA ASP A 242 -3.97 -0.09 -21.58
C ASP A 242 -2.99 0.85 -20.83
N ALA A 243 -1.87 0.27 -20.43
CA ALA A 243 -0.87 0.97 -19.65
C ALA A 243 -0.24 2.16 -20.38
N ARG A 244 -0.14 2.10 -21.71
CA ARG A 244 0.45 3.20 -22.50
C ARG A 244 -0.47 4.41 -22.49
N ARG A 245 -1.74 4.19 -22.78
CA ARG A 245 -2.75 5.26 -22.78
C ARG A 245 -2.90 5.84 -21.38
N LEU A 246 -3.10 5.00 -20.36
CA LEU A 246 -3.23 5.46 -18.97
C LEU A 246 -2.01 6.25 -18.50
N TYR A 247 -0.80 5.80 -18.84
CA TYR A 247 0.42 6.52 -18.47
C TYR A 247 0.55 7.89 -19.16
N ALA A 248 0.12 8.00 -20.42
CA ALA A 248 0.08 9.27 -21.14
C ALA A 248 -0.91 10.25 -20.49
N ASP A 249 -2.11 9.77 -20.15
CA ASP A 249 -3.15 10.59 -19.54
C ASP A 249 -2.77 11.02 -18.10
N LEU A 250 -2.11 10.15 -17.34
CA LEU A 250 -1.53 10.50 -16.04
C LEU A 250 -0.48 11.61 -16.14
N LYS A 251 0.39 11.58 -17.18
CA LYS A 251 1.35 12.67 -17.43
C LYS A 251 0.67 13.98 -17.76
N GLN A 252 -0.40 13.94 -18.52
CA GLN A 252 -1.17 15.12 -18.85
C GLN A 252 -1.86 15.71 -17.61
N PHE A 253 -2.37 14.85 -16.72
CA PHE A 253 -3.13 15.26 -15.54
C PHE A 253 -2.24 15.81 -14.42
N PHE A 254 -1.15 15.10 -14.07
CA PHE A 254 -0.28 15.44 -12.94
C PHE A 254 1.00 16.17 -13.33
N GLY A 255 1.33 16.22 -14.59
CA GLY A 255 2.61 16.69 -15.10
C GLY A 255 3.66 15.58 -15.25
N PRO A 256 4.57 15.72 -16.25
CA PRO A 256 5.55 14.69 -16.56
C PRO A 256 6.54 14.42 -15.42
N ASP A 257 6.94 15.45 -14.69
CA ASP A 257 7.97 15.36 -13.63
C ASP A 257 7.48 14.52 -12.45
N LEU A 258 6.25 14.76 -11.95
CA LEU A 258 5.68 13.98 -10.87
C LEU A 258 5.50 12.52 -11.26
N ILE A 259 5.01 12.27 -12.47
CA ILE A 259 4.84 10.90 -12.96
C ILE A 259 6.18 10.20 -13.18
N ALA A 260 7.18 10.89 -13.67
CA ALA A 260 8.54 10.33 -13.80
C ALA A 260 9.16 10.03 -12.42
N GLN A 261 8.93 10.86 -11.42
CA GLN A 261 9.37 10.63 -10.05
C GLN A 261 8.73 9.36 -9.44
N VAL A 262 7.42 9.17 -9.61
CA VAL A 262 6.67 8.09 -8.96
C VAL A 262 6.72 6.78 -9.74
N PHE A 263 6.58 6.82 -11.05
CA PHE A 263 6.56 5.64 -11.92
C PHE A 263 7.92 5.40 -12.62
N GLY A 264 8.91 6.26 -12.40
CA GLY A 264 10.20 6.19 -13.06
C GLY A 264 10.92 4.85 -12.86
N GLY A 265 11.88 4.56 -13.75
CA GLY A 265 12.67 3.33 -13.79
C GLY A 265 12.87 2.83 -15.23
N LYS A 266 13.43 1.62 -15.37
CA LYS A 266 13.70 1.03 -16.70
C LYS A 266 12.41 0.72 -17.47
N ASP A 267 11.33 0.36 -16.76
CA ASP A 267 10.02 0.10 -17.36
C ASP A 267 8.91 0.75 -16.50
N PRO A 268 8.56 2.01 -16.79
CA PRO A 268 7.52 2.72 -16.05
C PRO A 268 6.12 2.12 -16.19
N LEU A 269 5.86 1.38 -17.29
CA LEU A 269 4.55 0.76 -17.55
C LEU A 269 4.36 -0.54 -16.78
N CYS A 270 5.42 -1.18 -16.30
CA CYS A 270 5.32 -2.49 -15.63
C CYS A 270 4.42 -2.45 -14.40
N HIS A 271 4.37 -1.31 -13.70
CA HIS A 271 3.52 -1.15 -12.51
C HIS A 271 2.04 -1.09 -12.86
N ILE A 272 1.70 -0.40 -13.95
CA ILE A 272 0.31 -0.32 -14.45
C ILE A 272 -0.12 -1.68 -15.02
N ASN A 273 0.76 -2.32 -15.81
CA ASN A 273 0.51 -3.66 -16.38
C ASN A 273 0.24 -4.72 -15.30
N ARG A 274 0.82 -4.55 -14.12
CA ARG A 274 0.67 -5.49 -12.99
C ARG A 274 -0.51 -5.15 -12.08
N LEU A 275 -1.11 -3.97 -12.21
CA LEU A 275 -2.14 -3.49 -11.29
C LEU A 275 -3.31 -4.47 -11.14
N GLY A 276 -3.74 -5.13 -12.22
CA GLY A 276 -4.81 -6.11 -12.19
C GLY A 276 -4.41 -7.51 -11.67
N LYS A 277 -3.11 -7.80 -11.61
CA LYS A 277 -2.59 -9.14 -11.25
C LYS A 277 -1.96 -9.19 -9.86
N TRP A 278 -1.31 -8.10 -9.45
CA TRP A 278 -0.50 -8.04 -8.24
C TRP A 278 -0.74 -6.73 -7.51
N SER A 279 -0.69 -6.77 -6.19
CA SER A 279 -0.67 -5.53 -5.43
C SER A 279 0.63 -4.77 -5.71
N ILE A 280 0.51 -3.49 -6.06
CA ILE A 280 1.67 -2.60 -6.11
C ILE A 280 1.91 -2.15 -4.68
N ARG A 281 3.05 -2.51 -4.10
CA ARG A 281 3.42 -2.11 -2.73
C ARG A 281 3.99 -0.69 -2.69
N SER A 282 3.33 0.25 -3.35
CA SER A 282 3.71 1.67 -3.38
C SER A 282 2.47 2.52 -3.17
N PRO A 283 2.29 3.06 -1.97
CA PRO A 283 1.16 3.95 -1.65
C PRO A 283 1.05 5.12 -2.63
N GLU A 284 2.19 5.68 -3.04
CA GLU A 284 2.23 6.85 -3.93
C GLU A 284 1.62 6.55 -5.30
N ARG A 285 1.92 5.38 -5.86
CA ARG A 285 1.36 4.96 -7.16
C ARG A 285 -0.14 4.73 -7.06
N TYR A 286 -0.57 4.07 -5.99
CA TYR A 286 -2.00 3.88 -5.74
C TYR A 286 -2.71 5.22 -5.54
N ALA A 287 -2.15 6.13 -4.75
CA ALA A 287 -2.75 7.43 -4.49
C ALA A 287 -2.92 8.26 -5.77
N LEU A 288 -1.92 8.27 -6.66
CA LEU A 288 -2.03 8.96 -7.95
C LEU A 288 -3.10 8.32 -8.86
N LEU A 289 -3.12 6.99 -8.97
CA LEU A 289 -4.13 6.30 -9.77
C LEU A 289 -5.54 6.50 -9.20
N GLN A 290 -5.69 6.48 -7.88
CA GLN A 290 -6.94 6.71 -7.19
C GLN A 290 -7.41 8.15 -7.35
N CYS A 291 -6.52 9.13 -7.21
CA CYS A 291 -6.79 10.55 -7.41
C CYS A 291 -7.21 10.81 -8.87
N PHE A 292 -6.52 10.23 -9.84
CA PHE A 292 -6.88 10.31 -11.26
C PHE A 292 -8.25 9.72 -11.53
N ALA A 293 -8.59 8.58 -10.91
CA ALA A 293 -9.91 7.97 -11.03
C ALA A 293 -11.02 8.74 -10.30
N GLY A 294 -10.68 9.74 -9.47
CA GLY A 294 -11.64 10.54 -8.72
C GLY A 294 -12.44 9.75 -7.67
N VAL A 295 -11.87 8.67 -7.14
CA VAL A 295 -12.56 7.76 -6.22
C VAL A 295 -12.03 7.86 -4.79
N ARG A 296 -12.91 7.65 -3.81
CA ARG A 296 -12.55 7.65 -2.39
C ARG A 296 -11.96 6.31 -1.97
N SER A 297 -11.16 6.32 -0.91
CA SER A 297 -10.43 5.14 -0.43
C SER A 297 -11.35 3.99 0.00
N TYR A 298 -12.54 4.26 0.53
CA TYR A 298 -13.48 3.19 0.87
C TYR A 298 -13.94 2.39 -0.36
N LEU A 299 -14.04 3.01 -1.56
CA LEU A 299 -14.34 2.29 -2.80
C LEU A 299 -13.19 1.41 -3.28
N VAL A 300 -11.97 1.76 -2.88
CA VAL A 300 -10.76 0.99 -3.23
C VAL A 300 -10.54 -0.16 -2.24
N PHE A 301 -10.78 0.09 -0.95
CA PHE A 301 -10.47 -0.84 0.14
C PHE A 301 -11.67 -1.67 0.61
N ASP A 302 -12.88 -1.14 0.50
CA ASP A 302 -14.07 -1.88 0.92
C ASP A 302 -14.59 -2.76 -0.22
N PRO A 303 -14.99 -3.98 0.09
CA PRO A 303 -15.66 -4.81 -0.90
C PRO A 303 -17.04 -4.22 -1.19
N VAL A 304 -17.22 -3.85 -2.41
CA VAL A 304 -18.46 -3.56 -3.15
C VAL A 304 -19.68 -3.01 -2.39
N PRO A 305 -20.13 -1.77 -2.72
CA PRO A 305 -21.26 -1.12 -2.06
C PRO A 305 -22.65 -1.74 -2.31
N GLU A 306 -22.84 -2.57 -3.33
CA GLU A 306 -24.13 -3.15 -3.69
C GLU A 306 -24.27 -4.62 -3.27
N MET A 307 -24.10 -4.91 -1.98
CA MET A 307 -24.09 -6.26 -1.45
C MET A 307 -25.36 -7.06 -1.76
N ASP A 308 -26.54 -6.46 -1.64
CA ASP A 308 -27.81 -7.15 -1.87
C ASP A 308 -28.00 -7.59 -3.32
N LYS A 309 -27.46 -6.84 -4.28
CA LYS A 309 -27.48 -7.20 -5.70
C LYS A 309 -26.63 -8.43 -5.97
N TYR A 310 -25.43 -8.47 -5.43
CA TYR A 310 -24.54 -9.63 -5.60
C TYR A 310 -25.09 -10.88 -4.92
N HIS A 311 -25.67 -10.73 -3.72
CA HIS A 311 -26.32 -11.83 -3.02
C HIS A 311 -27.42 -12.46 -3.88
N LYS A 312 -28.36 -11.63 -4.38
CA LYS A 312 -29.43 -12.10 -5.28
C LYS A 312 -28.89 -12.76 -6.53
N MET A 313 -27.93 -12.15 -7.19
CA MET A 313 -27.32 -12.73 -8.40
C MET A 313 -26.63 -14.07 -8.14
N LEU A 314 -25.90 -14.20 -7.03
CA LEU A 314 -25.24 -15.45 -6.63
C LEU A 314 -26.27 -16.54 -6.28
N GLU A 315 -27.33 -16.20 -5.57
CA GLU A 315 -28.42 -17.15 -5.27
C GLU A 315 -29.14 -17.61 -6.54
N GLU A 316 -29.43 -16.71 -7.47
CA GLU A 316 -30.04 -17.05 -8.77
C GLU A 316 -29.14 -17.97 -9.58
N MET A 317 -27.84 -17.67 -9.64
CA MET A 317 -26.86 -18.50 -10.34
C MET A 317 -26.73 -19.89 -9.70
N ALA A 318 -26.76 -19.98 -8.37
CA ALA A 318 -26.69 -21.24 -7.64
C ALA A 318 -27.93 -22.13 -7.87
N LYS A 319 -29.09 -21.53 -8.13
CA LYS A 319 -30.36 -22.25 -8.41
C LYS A 319 -30.47 -22.75 -9.86
N THR A 320 -29.57 -22.32 -10.76
CA THR A 320 -29.60 -22.78 -12.15
C THR A 320 -28.91 -24.11 -12.30
N ASP A 321 -29.45 -25.01 -13.14
CA ASP A 321 -28.84 -26.29 -13.51
C ASP A 321 -27.56 -26.15 -14.37
N ARG A 322 -27.09 -24.90 -14.56
CA ARG A 322 -25.92 -24.61 -15.36
C ARG A 322 -24.65 -24.91 -14.56
N CYS A 323 -23.77 -25.72 -15.12
CA CYS A 323 -22.43 -25.94 -14.57
C CYS A 323 -21.57 -24.69 -14.74
N TRP A 324 -21.55 -23.83 -13.72
CA TRP A 324 -20.71 -22.64 -13.70
C TRP A 324 -19.23 -23.02 -13.47
N THR A 325 -18.32 -22.25 -14.05
CA THR A 325 -16.92 -22.21 -13.60
C THR A 325 -16.72 -20.97 -12.75
N LYS A 326 -15.78 -20.99 -11.81
CA LYS A 326 -15.46 -19.81 -10.98
C LYS A 326 -15.21 -18.56 -11.83
N LYS A 327 -14.56 -18.73 -12.99
CA LYS A 327 -14.29 -17.65 -13.94
C LYS A 327 -15.53 -17.07 -14.59
N GLN A 328 -16.51 -17.90 -14.95
CA GLN A 328 -17.77 -17.43 -15.51
C GLN A 328 -18.58 -16.63 -14.48
N VAL A 329 -18.59 -17.08 -13.22
CA VAL A 329 -19.23 -16.33 -12.11
C VAL A 329 -18.56 -14.97 -11.92
N GLN A 330 -17.24 -14.90 -11.92
CA GLN A 330 -16.50 -13.64 -11.83
C GLN A 330 -16.86 -12.67 -12.95
N VAL A 331 -16.89 -13.16 -14.19
CA VAL A 331 -17.26 -12.33 -15.36
C VAL A 331 -18.69 -11.84 -15.26
N GLN A 332 -19.62 -12.72 -14.88
CA GLN A 332 -21.05 -12.37 -14.79
C GLN A 332 -21.32 -11.33 -13.71
N LEU A 333 -20.59 -11.41 -12.59
CA LEU A 333 -20.70 -10.46 -11.48
C LEU A 333 -19.79 -9.24 -11.66
N ASN A 334 -18.89 -9.26 -12.64
CA ASN A 334 -17.84 -8.26 -12.83
C ASN A 334 -16.97 -8.07 -11.57
N VAL A 335 -16.57 -9.18 -10.95
CA VAL A 335 -15.76 -9.19 -9.72
C VAL A 335 -14.46 -9.99 -9.91
N THR A 336 -13.46 -9.70 -9.09
CA THR A 336 -12.21 -10.48 -9.04
C THR A 336 -12.42 -11.81 -8.33
N ALA A 337 -11.46 -12.74 -8.47
CA ALA A 337 -11.49 -14.03 -7.78
C ALA A 337 -11.61 -13.87 -6.26
N SER A 338 -10.83 -12.94 -5.70
CA SER A 338 -10.80 -12.69 -4.26
C SER A 338 -12.07 -11.97 -3.75
N GLN A 339 -12.62 -11.06 -4.55
CA GLN A 339 -13.92 -10.46 -4.23
C GLN A 339 -15.02 -11.50 -4.22
N LEU A 340 -15.01 -12.44 -5.18
CA LEU A 340 -15.96 -13.54 -5.20
C LEU A 340 -15.83 -14.43 -3.95
N ASP A 341 -14.60 -14.76 -3.54
CA ASP A 341 -14.37 -15.58 -2.34
C ASP A 341 -14.92 -14.87 -1.08
N ILE A 342 -14.72 -13.55 -0.97
CA ILE A 342 -15.29 -12.74 0.13
C ILE A 342 -16.82 -12.70 0.06
N LEU A 343 -17.41 -12.53 -1.12
CA LEU A 343 -18.86 -12.54 -1.26
C LEU A 343 -19.45 -13.88 -0.83
N ILE A 344 -18.82 -14.99 -1.23
CA ILE A 344 -19.23 -16.34 -0.82
C ILE A 344 -19.13 -16.51 0.70
N GLU A 345 -18.02 -16.13 1.31
CA GLU A 345 -17.84 -16.18 2.75
C GLU A 345 -18.83 -15.29 3.49
N LYS A 346 -18.99 -14.03 3.05
CA LYS A 346 -19.86 -13.06 3.69
C LYS A 346 -21.34 -13.44 3.62
N PHE A 347 -21.79 -14.05 2.53
CA PHE A 347 -23.16 -14.53 2.37
C PHE A 347 -23.35 -15.95 2.88
N ASN A 348 -22.31 -16.56 3.44
CA ASN A 348 -22.33 -17.95 3.91
C ASN A 348 -22.84 -18.93 2.83
N LEU A 349 -22.44 -18.71 1.59
CA LEU A 349 -22.81 -19.55 0.47
C LEU A 349 -21.78 -20.66 0.26
N SER A 350 -22.24 -21.83 -0.16
CA SER A 350 -21.34 -22.88 -0.64
C SER A 350 -20.94 -22.57 -2.10
N PRO A 351 -19.66 -22.74 -2.48
CA PRO A 351 -19.24 -22.63 -3.88
C PRO A 351 -20.02 -23.61 -4.76
N PHE A 352 -20.83 -23.07 -5.67
CA PHE A 352 -21.70 -23.84 -6.58
C PHE A 352 -21.09 -24.06 -7.97
N TRP A 353 -19.91 -23.57 -8.21
CA TRP A 353 -19.18 -23.83 -9.45
C TRP A 353 -18.31 -25.06 -9.34
N ARG A 354 -17.99 -25.67 -10.49
CA ARG A 354 -17.02 -26.75 -10.54
C ARG A 354 -15.71 -26.28 -9.91
N GLN A 355 -15.32 -26.91 -8.82
CA GLN A 355 -13.97 -26.77 -8.29
C GLN A 355 -13.04 -27.40 -9.32
N THR A 356 -12.45 -26.59 -10.19
CA THR A 356 -11.38 -27.05 -11.07
C THR A 356 -10.22 -27.45 -10.18
N GLY A 357 -10.11 -28.73 -9.91
CA GLY A 357 -8.88 -29.38 -9.47
C GLY A 357 -8.44 -29.19 -8.04
N THR A 358 -9.22 -29.62 -7.07
CA THR A 358 -8.63 -30.03 -5.77
C THR A 358 -8.08 -31.47 -5.82
N ALA A 359 -8.59 -32.33 -6.70
CA ALA A 359 -8.06 -33.68 -6.89
C ALA A 359 -6.90 -33.77 -7.92
N GLU A 360 -6.72 -32.74 -8.77
CA GLU A 360 -5.70 -32.79 -9.84
C GLU A 360 -4.50 -31.85 -9.63
N LYS A 361 -4.40 -31.14 -8.53
CA LYS A 361 -3.27 -30.20 -8.29
C LYS A 361 -1.98 -30.86 -7.81
N GLU A 362 -2.00 -32.09 -7.44
CA GLU A 362 -0.78 -32.85 -7.22
C GLU A 362 -0.34 -33.55 -8.53
N ARG A 363 0.15 -32.74 -9.46
CA ARG A 363 0.95 -33.24 -10.58
C ARG A 363 2.43 -32.92 -10.29
N PRO A 364 3.10 -33.66 -9.42
CA PRO A 364 4.49 -33.38 -9.06
C PRO A 364 5.48 -33.67 -10.19
N HIS A 365 5.02 -34.31 -11.27
CA HIS A 365 5.88 -34.70 -12.38
C HIS A 365 5.48 -34.04 -13.68
N ARG A 366 6.42 -33.32 -14.28
CA ARG A 366 6.30 -32.73 -15.60
C ARG A 366 7.07 -33.56 -16.60
N VAL A 367 6.40 -34.06 -17.62
CA VAL A 367 7.02 -34.77 -18.76
C VAL A 367 7.12 -33.76 -19.92
N GLN A 368 8.29 -33.67 -20.54
CA GLN A 368 8.51 -32.89 -21.76
C GLN A 368 8.85 -33.82 -22.90
N CYS A 369 8.12 -33.73 -24.00
CA CYS A 369 8.40 -34.45 -25.24
C CYS A 369 9.03 -33.48 -26.26
N ARG A 370 10.02 -33.98 -27.00
CA ARG A 370 10.58 -33.28 -28.16
C ARG A 370 10.29 -34.14 -29.40
N PHE A 371 9.68 -33.50 -30.38
CA PHE A 371 9.34 -34.14 -31.64
C PHE A 371 10.35 -33.73 -32.71
N SER A 372 10.70 -34.67 -33.60
CA SER A 372 11.27 -34.29 -34.90
C SER A 372 10.22 -33.56 -35.76
N LYS A 373 10.65 -32.93 -36.83
CA LYS A 373 9.76 -32.17 -37.71
C LYS A 373 8.63 -33.05 -38.29
N TYR A 374 8.93 -34.32 -38.57
CA TYR A 374 7.97 -35.29 -39.10
C TYR A 374 6.96 -35.73 -38.02
N GLU A 375 7.43 -36.05 -36.83
CA GLU A 375 6.58 -36.46 -35.71
C GLU A 375 5.66 -35.30 -35.26
N TYR A 376 6.18 -34.09 -35.26
CA TYR A 376 5.38 -32.90 -34.94
C TYR A 376 4.24 -32.68 -35.94
N GLN A 377 4.47 -32.93 -37.22
CA GLN A 377 3.42 -32.85 -38.24
C GLN A 377 2.30 -33.86 -37.97
N LYS A 378 2.66 -35.13 -37.73
CA LYS A 378 1.69 -36.17 -37.37
C LYS A 378 0.92 -35.88 -36.08
N TYR A 379 1.64 -35.37 -35.06
CA TYR A 379 1.04 -34.93 -33.81
C TYR A 379 -0.01 -33.85 -34.07
N LYS A 380 0.30 -32.84 -34.88
CA LYS A 380 -0.59 -31.74 -35.21
C LYS A 380 -1.85 -32.18 -35.92
N GLU A 381 -1.74 -33.08 -36.89
CA GLU A 381 -2.87 -33.69 -37.60
C GLU A 381 -3.77 -34.50 -36.64
N ALA A 382 -3.20 -35.27 -35.77
CA ALA A 382 -3.94 -36.04 -34.75
C ALA A 382 -4.61 -35.12 -33.71
N PHE A 383 -3.96 -34.03 -33.29
CA PHE A 383 -4.54 -33.06 -32.37
C PHE A 383 -5.73 -32.31 -33.00
N GLU A 384 -5.58 -31.83 -34.24
CA GLU A 384 -6.64 -31.14 -34.95
C GLU A 384 -7.88 -32.01 -35.17
N SER A 385 -7.70 -33.33 -35.35
CA SER A 385 -8.78 -34.30 -35.51
C SER A 385 -9.40 -34.78 -34.20
N SER A 386 -8.75 -34.58 -33.09
CA SER A 386 -9.11 -35.16 -31.77
C SER A 386 -10.24 -34.42 -31.06
N GLY A 387 -10.56 -33.18 -31.44
CA GLY A 387 -11.53 -32.33 -30.75
C GLY A 387 -11.05 -31.74 -29.40
N TYR A 388 -9.80 -31.96 -28.99
CA TYR A 388 -9.23 -31.33 -27.81
C TYR A 388 -8.91 -29.86 -28.04
N HIS A 389 -9.15 -29.01 -27.03
CA HIS A 389 -8.86 -27.57 -27.09
C HIS A 389 -7.44 -27.21 -26.62
N TYR A 390 -6.79 -28.11 -25.90
CA TYR A 390 -5.44 -27.88 -25.36
C TYR A 390 -4.51 -29.05 -25.65
N ASP A 391 -3.32 -28.73 -26.15
CA ASP A 391 -2.24 -29.70 -26.42
C ASP A 391 -1.92 -30.60 -25.22
N SER A 392 -1.89 -30.01 -24.02
CA SER A 392 -1.59 -30.73 -22.78
C SER A 392 -2.61 -31.81 -22.44
N ASP A 393 -3.88 -31.57 -22.74
CA ASP A 393 -4.95 -32.54 -22.44
C ASP A 393 -4.98 -33.66 -23.49
N PHE A 394 -4.71 -33.36 -24.73
CA PHE A 394 -4.56 -34.34 -25.78
C PHE A 394 -3.35 -35.27 -25.52
N VAL A 395 -2.16 -34.70 -25.24
CA VAL A 395 -0.97 -35.48 -24.93
C VAL A 395 -1.20 -36.35 -23.71
N ARG A 396 -1.82 -35.84 -22.66
CA ARG A 396 -2.17 -36.61 -21.48
C ARG A 396 -3.10 -37.77 -21.79
N HIS A 397 -4.13 -37.52 -22.61
CA HIS A 397 -5.05 -38.58 -23.03
C HIS A 397 -4.32 -39.67 -23.79
N CYS A 398 -3.46 -39.33 -24.74
CA CYS A 398 -2.69 -40.28 -25.51
C CYS A 398 -1.79 -41.15 -24.62
N VAL A 399 -1.08 -40.54 -23.65
CA VAL A 399 -0.21 -41.23 -22.72
C VAL A 399 -0.99 -42.17 -21.80
N LEU A 400 -2.11 -41.68 -21.22
CA LEU A 400 -2.94 -42.51 -20.33
C LEU A 400 -3.65 -43.65 -21.08
N SER A 401 -4.10 -43.43 -22.30
CA SER A 401 -4.70 -44.47 -23.14
C SER A 401 -3.71 -45.54 -23.53
N TYR A 402 -2.45 -45.18 -23.76
CA TYR A 402 -1.39 -46.13 -24.02
C TYR A 402 -1.08 -47.01 -22.79
N ILE A 403 -0.95 -46.38 -21.63
CA ILE A 403 -0.69 -47.07 -20.34
C ILE A 403 -1.84 -48.03 -20.00
N SER A 404 -3.10 -47.65 -20.25
CA SER A 404 -4.29 -48.45 -19.98
C SER A 404 -4.48 -49.64 -20.96
N GLN A 405 -3.73 -49.71 -22.05
CA GLN A 405 -3.77 -50.83 -23.02
C GLN A 405 -2.73 -51.91 -22.68
N GLU A 406 -1.78 -51.65 -21.77
CA GLU A 406 -0.78 -52.61 -21.33
C GLU A 406 -1.18 -53.36 -20.04
N ASP A 407 -2.29 -53.00 -19.37
CA ASP A 407 -2.94 -53.71 -18.27
C ASP A 407 -4.10 -54.59 -18.80
#